data_c77a7084ccd777c1c9e4edfca6ff1b80
#
_entry.id   c77a7084ccd777c1c9e4edfca6ff1b80
#
_cell.length_a   1.000
_cell.length_b   1.000
_cell.length_c   1.000
_cell.angle_alpha   90.00
_cell.angle_beta   90.00
_cell.angle_gamma   90.00
#
_symmetry.space_group_name_H-M   'P 1'
#
loop_
_entity.id
_entity.type
_entity.pdbx_description
1 polymer ?
#
loop_
_entity_poly.entity_id
_entity_poly.type
_entity_poly.pdbx_seq_one_letter_code
_entity_poly.pdbx_strand_id
1 'polypeptide(L)'
;IKLHAAIDTSIEGNLIHNNYRGLWLDWQSQGTRVSKNIFYDNINEDFFNEVNHGPMIVDNNILLSENSIINVSQGTAYMHNLIGGNILMRLAPSRFTPYHLPHSTAIAGVMGINQGDDRFYNNIFSCNAFPDNNQIYTGLNAFNGFPLSKDAWFQDKKRPTDFASLKLPIYIASNLYYNKALPFEREEKYIVDSRHNPEVSIEQLGELFFLKIKLNLSSLCYQCNG
;
A
#
# COMPACT_ATOMS: atom_id res chain seq x y z
N ILE A 1 -16.88 -3.02 1.52
CA ILE A 1 -17.11 -1.75 2.25
C ILE A 1 -16.72 -0.60 1.36
N LYS A 2 -17.57 0.42 1.24
CA LYS A 2 -17.25 1.66 0.54
C LYS A 2 -17.52 2.86 1.44
N LEU A 3 -16.55 3.76 1.57
CA LEU A 3 -16.68 5.05 2.25
C LEU A 3 -16.36 6.17 1.26
N HIS A 4 -17.09 7.27 1.37
CA HIS A 4 -16.93 8.44 0.52
C HIS A 4 -16.98 9.70 1.39
N ALA A 5 -15.98 10.57 1.26
CA ALA A 5 -15.85 11.80 2.05
C ALA A 5 -15.89 11.56 3.57
N ALA A 6 -15.30 10.47 4.03
CA ALA A 6 -15.27 10.11 5.45
C ALA A 6 -13.95 10.60 6.08
N ILE A 7 -14.09 11.38 7.14
CA ILE A 7 -12.95 11.95 7.87
C ILE A 7 -12.78 11.23 9.21
N ASP A 8 -11.53 10.95 9.58
CA ASP A 8 -11.16 10.33 10.87
C ASP A 8 -11.86 8.98 11.13
N THR A 9 -11.95 8.15 10.11
CA THR A 9 -12.62 6.84 10.22
C THR A 9 -11.65 5.76 10.69
N SER A 10 -12.11 4.85 11.55
CA SER A 10 -11.41 3.62 11.92
C SER A 10 -12.12 2.41 11.32
N ILE A 11 -11.35 1.56 10.63
CA ILE A 11 -11.79 0.27 10.06
C ILE A 11 -10.87 -0.79 10.62
N GLU A 12 -11.33 -1.52 11.63
CA GLU A 12 -10.48 -2.39 12.42
C GLU A 12 -11.12 -3.76 12.68
N GLY A 13 -10.29 -4.82 12.61
CA GLY A 13 -10.67 -6.17 13.05
C GLY A 13 -11.72 -6.85 12.16
N ASN A 14 -11.79 -6.51 10.87
CA ASN A 14 -12.75 -7.10 9.96
C ASN A 14 -12.16 -8.24 9.15
N LEU A 15 -13.00 -9.19 8.78
CA LEU A 15 -12.74 -10.23 7.80
C LEU A 15 -13.53 -9.89 6.53
N ILE A 16 -12.81 -9.60 5.44
CA ILE A 16 -13.39 -9.07 4.19
C ILE A 16 -12.95 -9.95 3.02
N HIS A 17 -13.85 -10.78 2.50
CA HIS A 17 -13.54 -11.75 1.47
C HIS A 17 -14.72 -12.02 0.53
N ASN A 18 -14.43 -12.65 -0.62
CA ASN A 18 -15.42 -13.05 -1.61
C ASN A 18 -16.31 -11.89 -2.11
N ASN A 19 -15.74 -10.67 -2.15
CA ASN A 19 -16.41 -9.50 -2.70
C ASN A 19 -15.84 -9.16 -4.08
N TYR A 20 -16.55 -8.32 -4.82
CA TYR A 20 -15.99 -7.73 -6.04
C TYR A 20 -14.83 -6.77 -5.67
N ARG A 21 -15.02 -5.94 -4.62
CA ARG A 21 -14.03 -5.08 -3.98
C ARG A 21 -14.06 -5.29 -2.49
N GLY A 22 -12.91 -5.33 -1.86
CA GLY A 22 -12.81 -5.44 -0.41
C GLY A 22 -13.20 -4.14 0.28
N LEU A 23 -12.23 -3.28 0.54
CA LEU A 23 -12.43 -1.94 1.09
C LEU A 23 -12.14 -0.88 0.02
N TRP A 24 -13.06 0.04 -0.15
CA TRP A 24 -12.93 1.17 -1.05
C TRP A 24 -13.06 2.48 -0.27
N LEU A 25 -11.94 3.19 -0.10
CA LEU A 25 -11.92 4.55 0.38
C LEU A 25 -11.94 5.50 -0.81
N ASP A 26 -13.13 5.98 -1.10
CA ASP A 26 -13.41 6.87 -2.22
C ASP A 26 -13.27 8.33 -1.75
N TRP A 27 -12.94 9.16 -2.62
CA TRP A 27 -12.82 10.61 -2.63
C TRP A 27 -12.98 11.31 -1.27
N GLN A 28 -11.94 12.03 -0.83
CA GLN A 28 -11.89 12.79 0.43
C GLN A 28 -11.89 11.94 1.72
N SER A 29 -11.50 10.68 1.70
CA SER A 29 -11.37 9.87 2.92
C SER A 29 -10.03 10.14 3.59
N GLN A 30 -9.93 11.21 4.37
CA GLN A 30 -8.73 11.66 5.07
C GLN A 30 -8.77 11.31 6.56
N GLY A 31 -7.60 11.14 7.20
CA GLY A 31 -7.50 10.79 8.62
C GLY A 31 -7.92 9.35 8.94
N THR A 32 -8.12 8.52 7.92
CA THR A 32 -8.61 7.15 8.09
C THR A 32 -7.49 6.21 8.53
N ARG A 33 -7.82 5.32 9.48
CA ARG A 33 -6.99 4.18 9.85
C ARG A 33 -7.63 2.87 9.45
N VAL A 34 -6.90 2.02 8.72
CA VAL A 34 -7.28 0.65 8.34
C VAL A 34 -6.34 -0.30 9.05
N SER A 35 -6.82 -1.04 10.07
CA SER A 35 -5.95 -1.80 10.96
C SER A 35 -6.49 -3.18 11.31
N LYS A 36 -5.58 -4.18 11.38
CA LYS A 36 -5.91 -5.53 11.85
C LYS A 36 -7.04 -6.22 11.07
N ASN A 37 -7.19 -5.90 9.80
CA ASN A 37 -8.17 -6.55 8.92
C ASN A 37 -7.51 -7.70 8.15
N ILE A 38 -8.33 -8.67 7.76
CA ILE A 38 -7.93 -9.77 6.87
C ILE A 38 -8.75 -9.65 5.60
N PHE A 39 -8.03 -9.55 4.47
CA PHE A 39 -8.60 -9.50 3.13
C PHE A 39 -8.08 -10.67 2.31
N TYR A 40 -8.98 -11.40 1.63
CA TYR A 40 -8.60 -12.48 0.72
C TYR A 40 -9.75 -12.81 -0.23
N ASP A 41 -9.44 -13.46 -1.33
CA ASP A 41 -10.43 -13.89 -2.34
C ASP A 41 -11.40 -12.78 -2.81
N ASN A 42 -10.94 -11.53 -2.80
CA ASN A 42 -11.67 -10.43 -3.43
C ASN A 42 -11.31 -10.38 -4.92
N ILE A 43 -12.31 -10.21 -5.78
CA ILE A 43 -12.17 -10.40 -7.24
C ILE A 43 -11.27 -9.32 -7.86
N ASN A 44 -11.51 -8.06 -7.53
CA ASN A 44 -10.79 -6.95 -8.15
C ASN A 44 -9.60 -6.48 -7.30
N GLU A 45 -9.84 -6.14 -6.03
CA GLU A 45 -8.79 -5.76 -5.07
C GLU A 45 -9.23 -5.92 -3.62
N ASP A 46 -8.25 -6.02 -2.72
CA ASP A 46 -8.48 -5.98 -1.27
C ASP A 46 -8.73 -4.56 -0.77
N PHE A 47 -7.84 -3.64 -1.15
CA PHE A 47 -7.90 -2.25 -0.72
C PHE A 47 -7.76 -1.29 -1.91
N PHE A 48 -8.80 -0.51 -2.15
CA PHE A 48 -8.80 0.56 -3.13
C PHE A 48 -8.78 1.94 -2.44
N ASN A 49 -7.66 2.63 -2.59
CA ASN A 49 -7.47 3.98 -2.09
C ASN A 49 -7.60 4.96 -3.27
N GLU A 50 -8.79 5.56 -3.42
CA GLU A 50 -9.13 6.37 -4.59
C GLU A 50 -9.18 7.86 -4.29
N VAL A 51 -8.27 8.59 -4.92
CA VAL A 51 -8.15 10.06 -4.95
C VAL A 51 -8.29 10.75 -3.58
N ASN A 52 -7.51 10.23 -2.62
CA ASN A 52 -7.42 10.78 -1.29
C ASN A 52 -6.08 11.50 -1.08
N HIS A 53 -6.11 12.55 -0.30
CA HIS A 53 -4.93 13.14 0.31
C HIS A 53 -4.74 12.55 1.72
N GLY A 54 -3.49 12.34 2.11
CA GLY A 54 -3.17 11.96 3.48
C GLY A 54 -3.51 13.04 4.53
N PRO A 55 -3.29 12.73 5.79
CA PRO A 55 -2.70 11.50 6.27
C PRO A 55 -3.68 10.32 6.31
N MET A 56 -3.15 9.11 6.09
CA MET A 56 -3.87 7.85 6.24
C MET A 56 -2.91 6.80 6.79
N ILE A 57 -3.40 5.85 7.58
CA ILE A 57 -2.62 4.73 8.10
C ILE A 57 -3.27 3.41 7.72
N VAL A 58 -2.49 2.52 7.13
CA VAL A 58 -2.87 1.13 6.80
C VAL A 58 -1.88 0.23 7.51
N ASP A 59 -2.26 -0.36 8.64
CA ASP A 59 -1.31 -1.08 9.49
C ASP A 59 -1.84 -2.42 9.99
N ASN A 60 -0.93 -3.39 10.17
CA ASN A 60 -1.22 -4.70 10.72
C ASN A 60 -2.32 -5.47 9.96
N ASN A 61 -2.48 -5.26 8.67
CA ASN A 61 -3.45 -5.99 7.85
C ASN A 61 -2.80 -7.16 7.14
N ILE A 62 -3.64 -8.11 6.74
CA ILE A 62 -3.32 -9.22 5.84
C ILE A 62 -4.11 -9.01 4.56
N LEU A 63 -3.43 -8.83 3.41
CA LEU A 63 -4.03 -8.58 2.10
C LEU A 63 -3.51 -9.63 1.12
N LEU A 64 -4.35 -10.58 0.72
CA LEU A 64 -3.92 -11.78 0.00
C LEU A 64 -4.56 -11.99 -1.37
N SER A 65 -5.48 -11.13 -1.81
CA SER A 65 -6.06 -11.23 -3.16
C SER A 65 -5.03 -10.85 -4.22
N GLU A 66 -5.29 -11.19 -5.48
CA GLU A 66 -4.38 -10.95 -6.61
C GLU A 66 -3.91 -9.50 -6.68
N ASN A 67 -4.83 -8.56 -6.51
CA ASN A 67 -4.47 -7.16 -6.31
C ASN A 67 -4.71 -6.81 -4.84
N SER A 68 -3.67 -6.76 -4.05
CA SER A 68 -3.78 -6.38 -2.64
C SER A 68 -4.13 -4.91 -2.50
N ILE A 69 -3.53 -4.04 -3.32
CA ILE A 69 -3.73 -2.59 -3.21
C ILE A 69 -3.85 -1.97 -4.60
N ILE A 70 -4.90 -1.18 -4.81
CA ILE A 70 -4.95 -0.20 -5.90
C ILE A 70 -4.82 1.19 -5.27
N ASN A 71 -3.70 1.87 -5.55
CA ASN A 71 -3.41 3.19 -5.01
C ASN A 71 -3.53 4.26 -6.11
N VAL A 72 -4.53 5.12 -5.97
CA VAL A 72 -4.77 6.32 -6.79
C VAL A 72 -4.69 7.56 -5.91
N SER A 73 -3.98 7.48 -4.79
CA SER A 73 -3.94 8.47 -3.72
C SER A 73 -2.50 8.85 -3.37
N GLN A 74 -2.33 9.68 -2.35
CA GLN A 74 -1.05 10.12 -1.84
C GLN A 74 -1.13 10.33 -0.32
N GLY A 75 0.01 10.22 0.38
CA GLY A 75 0.09 10.52 1.80
C GLY A 75 -0.37 9.39 2.73
N THR A 76 -0.18 8.13 2.35
CA THR A 76 -0.54 6.96 3.14
C THR A 76 0.69 6.29 3.76
N ALA A 77 0.60 5.91 5.02
CA ALA A 77 1.59 5.08 5.70
C ALA A 77 1.10 3.62 5.76
N TYR A 78 1.83 2.72 5.10
CA TYR A 78 1.64 1.28 5.12
C TYR A 78 2.67 0.65 6.03
N MET A 79 2.26 0.09 7.16
CA MET A 79 3.19 -0.43 8.18
C MET A 79 2.74 -1.79 8.71
N HIS A 80 3.71 -2.69 8.88
CA HIS A 80 3.46 -4.01 9.50
C HIS A 80 2.37 -4.84 8.83
N ASN A 81 2.18 -4.69 7.51
CA ASN A 81 1.20 -5.48 6.77
C ASN A 81 1.86 -6.73 6.15
N LEU A 82 1.07 -7.76 5.94
CA LEU A 82 1.38 -8.88 5.06
C LEU A 82 0.63 -8.68 3.75
N ILE A 83 1.38 -8.50 2.66
CA ILE A 83 0.86 -8.16 1.33
C ILE A 83 1.26 -9.26 0.36
N GLY A 84 0.29 -10.05 -0.10
CA GLY A 84 0.52 -11.23 -0.93
C GLY A 84 0.31 -11.02 -2.43
N GLY A 85 -0.35 -9.95 -2.83
CA GLY A 85 -0.67 -9.64 -4.23
C GLY A 85 -0.01 -8.36 -4.73
N ASN A 86 -0.48 -7.90 -5.88
CA ASN A 86 0.04 -6.71 -6.57
C ASN A 86 -0.30 -5.40 -5.85
N ILE A 87 0.59 -4.42 -6.00
CA ILE A 87 0.31 -3.01 -5.72
C ILE A 87 0.24 -2.27 -7.06
N LEU A 88 -0.95 -1.82 -7.41
CA LEU A 88 -1.19 -1.11 -8.66
C LEU A 88 -1.27 0.39 -8.40
N MET A 89 -0.40 1.15 -9.05
CA MET A 89 -0.34 2.61 -8.97
C MET A 89 -1.06 3.24 -10.17
N ARG A 90 -1.93 4.21 -9.92
CA ARG A 90 -2.61 4.96 -10.98
C ARG A 90 -2.58 6.46 -10.69
N LEU A 91 -2.21 7.24 -11.69
CA LEU A 91 -2.19 8.71 -11.62
C LEU A 91 -3.59 9.28 -11.88
N ALA A 92 -3.93 10.34 -11.17
CA ALA A 92 -5.14 11.13 -11.41
C ALA A 92 -4.88 12.64 -11.29
N PRO A 93 -3.92 13.21 -12.05
CA PRO A 93 -3.47 14.60 -11.87
C PRO A 93 -4.54 15.63 -12.26
N SER A 94 -5.46 15.27 -13.13
CA SER A 94 -6.58 16.12 -13.56
C SER A 94 -7.79 16.05 -12.62
N ARG A 95 -7.79 15.12 -11.69
CA ARG A 95 -8.88 14.94 -10.74
C ARG A 95 -8.59 15.73 -9.48
N PHE A 96 -8.96 17.01 -9.50
CA PHE A 96 -8.77 17.91 -8.37
C PHE A 96 -9.65 17.48 -7.19
N THR A 97 -8.99 17.16 -6.09
CA THR A 97 -9.63 16.65 -4.88
C THR A 97 -9.37 17.61 -3.72
N PRO A 98 -10.39 17.98 -2.95
CA PRO A 98 -10.20 18.72 -1.72
C PRO A 98 -9.39 17.95 -0.68
N TYR A 99 -8.56 18.67 0.06
CA TYR A 99 -7.95 18.18 1.29
C TYR A 99 -8.41 19.03 2.47
N HIS A 100 -8.48 18.40 3.62
CA HIS A 100 -9.10 18.97 4.82
C HIS A 100 -8.06 19.45 5.83
N LEU A 101 -8.46 20.37 6.68
CA LEU A 101 -7.73 20.65 7.91
C LEU A 101 -7.70 19.38 8.80
N PRO A 102 -6.65 19.17 9.60
CA PRO A 102 -6.58 18.00 10.47
C PRO A 102 -7.82 17.86 11.36
N HIS A 103 -8.35 16.63 11.41
CA HIS A 103 -9.53 16.29 12.22
C HIS A 103 -10.76 17.19 12.00
N SER A 104 -10.98 17.57 10.75
CA SER A 104 -12.04 18.54 10.40
C SER A 104 -12.60 18.21 9.00
N THR A 105 -13.86 18.55 8.79
CA THR A 105 -14.48 18.56 7.45
C THR A 105 -14.25 19.87 6.71
N ALA A 106 -13.59 20.85 7.34
CA ALA A 106 -13.27 22.12 6.70
C ALA A 106 -12.17 21.92 5.63
N ILE A 107 -12.44 22.38 4.43
CA ILE A 107 -11.52 22.29 3.29
C ILE A 107 -10.38 23.28 3.48
N ALA A 108 -9.13 22.78 3.42
CA ALA A 108 -7.91 23.59 3.47
C ALA A 108 -7.45 24.01 2.08
N GLY A 109 -7.76 23.21 1.05
CA GLY A 109 -7.39 23.48 -0.33
C GLY A 109 -7.83 22.37 -1.28
N VAL A 110 -7.46 22.51 -2.55
CA VAL A 110 -7.77 21.55 -3.62
C VAL A 110 -6.53 21.33 -4.46
N MET A 111 -6.17 20.07 -4.73
CA MET A 111 -5.09 19.74 -5.66
C MET A 111 -5.31 18.39 -6.35
N GLY A 112 -4.61 18.14 -7.45
CA GLY A 112 -4.61 16.85 -8.14
C GLY A 112 -3.85 15.79 -7.39
N ILE A 113 -4.05 14.53 -7.74
CA ILE A 113 -3.36 13.38 -7.16
C ILE A 113 -2.15 13.04 -8.04
N ASN A 114 -0.97 13.37 -7.55
CA ASN A 114 0.31 13.14 -8.25
C ASN A 114 1.02 11.86 -7.79
N GLN A 115 0.49 11.18 -6.80
CA GLN A 115 1.08 10.04 -6.09
C GLN A 115 2.35 10.37 -5.29
N GLY A 116 2.71 9.45 -4.42
CA GLY A 116 3.83 9.61 -3.47
C GLY A 116 3.37 10.20 -2.14
N ASP A 117 4.31 10.76 -1.39
CA ASP A 117 4.17 11.02 0.04
C ASP A 117 3.73 9.77 0.83
N ASP A 118 3.95 8.60 0.24
CA ASP A 118 3.62 7.31 0.84
C ASP A 118 4.82 6.76 1.63
N ARG A 119 4.53 6.02 2.66
CA ARG A 119 5.50 5.40 3.57
C ARG A 119 5.27 3.90 3.64
N PHE A 120 6.32 3.10 3.43
CA PHE A 120 6.24 1.65 3.55
C PHE A 120 7.32 1.16 4.50
N TYR A 121 6.93 0.77 5.70
CA TYR A 121 7.87 0.31 6.73
C TYR A 121 7.44 -1.01 7.34
N ASN A 122 8.42 -1.92 7.48
CA ASN A 122 8.25 -3.19 8.20
C ASN A 122 7.10 -4.06 7.66
N ASN A 123 6.85 -4.02 6.35
CA ASN A 123 5.87 -4.89 5.72
C ASN A 123 6.55 -6.18 5.24
N ILE A 124 5.74 -7.22 5.10
CA ILE A 124 6.12 -8.47 4.44
C ILE A 124 5.40 -8.51 3.09
N PHE A 125 6.18 -8.63 2.02
CA PHE A 125 5.67 -8.82 0.66
C PHE A 125 5.91 -10.28 0.25
N SER A 126 4.85 -10.95 -0.18
CA SER A 126 4.90 -12.31 -0.68
C SER A 126 4.25 -12.34 -2.05
N CYS A 127 5.00 -12.72 -3.06
CA CYS A 127 4.42 -12.95 -4.37
C CYS A 127 3.63 -14.25 -4.35
N ASN A 128 2.36 -14.22 -3.98
CA ASN A 128 1.50 -15.38 -4.13
C ASN A 128 1.37 -15.72 -5.61
N ALA A 129 1.50 -16.99 -5.97
CA ALA A 129 1.44 -17.43 -7.36
C ALA A 129 0.01 -17.25 -7.89
N PHE A 130 -0.18 -16.28 -8.78
CA PHE A 130 -1.38 -16.15 -9.59
C PHE A 130 -1.05 -16.69 -11.00
N PRO A 131 -1.77 -17.70 -11.50
CA PRO A 131 -1.32 -18.54 -12.62
C PRO A 131 -1.04 -17.82 -13.94
N ASP A 132 -1.66 -16.67 -14.19
CA ASP A 132 -1.65 -16.02 -15.51
C ASP A 132 -1.12 -14.59 -15.51
N ASN A 133 -0.45 -14.16 -14.44
CA ASN A 133 -0.09 -12.76 -14.31
C ASN A 133 1.34 -12.49 -14.77
N ASN A 134 1.50 -11.98 -15.98
CA ASN A 134 2.75 -11.42 -16.49
C ASN A 134 3.10 -10.05 -15.89
N GLN A 135 2.33 -9.53 -14.96
CA GLN A 135 2.54 -8.24 -14.36
C GLN A 135 3.32 -8.34 -13.06
N ILE A 136 4.46 -7.71 -13.06
CA ILE A 136 5.49 -7.79 -12.05
C ILE A 136 5.39 -6.57 -11.12
N TYR A 137 4.27 -6.41 -10.42
CA TYR A 137 4.10 -5.35 -9.42
C TYR A 137 3.87 -5.90 -8.02
N THR A 138 4.41 -7.07 -7.74
CA THR A 138 4.44 -7.64 -6.40
C THR A 138 5.63 -7.07 -5.64
N GLY A 139 5.33 -6.33 -4.58
CA GLY A 139 6.33 -5.58 -3.83
C GLY A 139 6.29 -4.08 -4.17
N LEU A 140 7.42 -3.40 -4.03
CA LEU A 140 7.51 -1.93 -4.11
C LEU A 140 8.22 -1.40 -5.36
N ASN A 141 8.52 -2.26 -6.32
CA ASN A 141 9.11 -1.88 -7.60
C ASN A 141 8.21 -0.94 -8.44
N ALA A 142 6.91 -0.90 -8.19
CA ALA A 142 5.99 0.07 -8.79
C ALA A 142 6.35 1.54 -8.47
N PHE A 143 7.12 1.76 -7.41
CA PHE A 143 7.59 3.08 -6.98
C PHE A 143 8.96 3.46 -7.55
N ASN A 144 9.59 2.64 -8.37
CA ASN A 144 10.86 2.98 -9.01
C ASN A 144 10.74 4.31 -9.78
N GLY A 145 11.74 5.17 -9.65
CA GLY A 145 11.74 6.52 -10.23
C GLY A 145 10.99 7.58 -9.42
N PHE A 146 10.45 7.26 -8.23
CA PHE A 146 9.93 8.29 -7.32
C PHE A 146 11.06 9.02 -6.61
N PRO A 147 10.93 10.35 -6.34
CA PRO A 147 11.94 11.10 -5.59
C PRO A 147 11.99 10.66 -4.13
N LEU A 148 13.17 10.81 -3.48
CA LEU A 148 13.38 10.49 -2.06
C LEU A 148 13.25 11.69 -1.13
N SER A 149 13.28 12.89 -1.66
CA SER A 149 13.24 14.10 -0.85
C SER A 149 12.51 15.25 -1.53
N LYS A 150 12.08 16.21 -0.74
CA LYS A 150 11.49 17.47 -1.23
C LYS A 150 12.47 18.26 -2.10
N ASP A 151 13.75 18.24 -1.76
CA ASP A 151 14.76 18.97 -2.52
C ASP A 151 14.91 18.42 -3.93
N ALA A 152 14.94 17.10 -4.08
CA ALA A 152 14.90 16.46 -5.40
C ALA A 152 13.59 16.76 -6.14
N TRP A 153 12.48 16.96 -5.42
CA TRP A 153 11.19 17.30 -6.00
C TRP A 153 11.16 18.71 -6.57
N PHE A 154 11.81 19.67 -5.92
CA PHE A 154 11.86 21.08 -6.36
C PHE A 154 12.99 21.39 -7.36
N GLN A 155 13.93 20.47 -7.55
CA GLN A 155 15.03 20.67 -8.50
C GLN A 155 14.49 20.91 -9.91
N ASP A 156 15.05 21.93 -10.58
CA ASP A 156 14.77 22.29 -11.98
C ASP A 156 13.32 22.69 -12.32
N LYS A 157 12.43 22.81 -11.34
CA LYS A 157 11.04 23.20 -11.57
C LYS A 157 10.89 24.72 -11.48
N LYS A 158 10.48 25.36 -12.57
CA LYS A 158 10.40 26.82 -12.68
C LYS A 158 9.01 27.33 -13.08
N ARG A 159 8.16 26.45 -13.61
CA ARG A 159 6.83 26.82 -14.12
C ARG A 159 5.72 26.10 -13.35
N PRO A 160 4.53 26.71 -13.14
CA PRO A 160 3.41 26.01 -12.51
C PRO A 160 3.04 24.67 -13.18
N THR A 161 3.16 24.57 -14.51
CA THR A 161 2.91 23.35 -15.27
C THR A 161 3.89 22.21 -14.96
N ASP A 162 5.08 22.54 -14.47
CA ASP A 162 6.08 21.54 -14.12
C ASP A 162 5.69 20.77 -12.85
N PHE A 163 4.82 21.36 -12.02
CA PHE A 163 4.32 20.75 -10.78
C PHE A 163 3.10 19.85 -10.97
N ALA A 164 2.39 19.99 -12.08
CA ALA A 164 1.16 19.25 -12.33
C ALA A 164 1.38 17.72 -12.53
N SER A 165 2.59 17.32 -12.92
CA SER A 165 2.96 15.92 -13.15
C SER A 165 4.04 15.38 -12.20
N LEU A 166 4.40 16.16 -11.17
CA LEU A 166 5.42 15.76 -10.21
C LEU A 166 4.92 14.72 -9.25
N LYS A 167 5.62 13.59 -9.20
CA LYS A 167 5.46 12.61 -8.12
C LYS A 167 6.02 13.18 -6.83
N LEU A 168 5.28 13.04 -5.72
CA LEU A 168 5.75 13.40 -4.40
C LEU A 168 6.84 12.44 -3.92
N PRO A 169 7.71 12.82 -2.97
CA PRO A 169 8.69 11.92 -2.39
C PRO A 169 8.07 10.68 -1.78
N ILE A 170 8.83 9.58 -1.78
CA ILE A 170 8.43 8.33 -1.15
C ILE A 170 9.45 7.91 -0.09
N TYR A 171 8.98 7.22 0.96
CA TYR A 171 9.77 6.83 2.11
C TYR A 171 9.62 5.34 2.36
N ILE A 172 10.64 4.56 2.02
CA ILE A 172 10.59 3.09 2.03
C ILE A 172 11.82 2.54 2.74
N ALA A 173 11.62 1.71 3.76
CA ALA A 173 12.69 1.02 4.45
C ALA A 173 12.20 -0.19 5.26
N SER A 174 13.11 -1.12 5.53
CA SER A 174 12.94 -2.21 6.49
C SER A 174 11.83 -3.20 6.13
N ASN A 175 11.57 -3.40 4.86
CA ASN A 175 10.59 -4.39 4.39
C ASN A 175 11.26 -5.74 4.09
N LEU A 176 10.45 -6.79 4.08
CA LEU A 176 10.85 -8.17 3.79
C LEU A 176 10.12 -8.66 2.55
N TYR A 177 10.88 -9.24 1.60
CA TYR A 177 10.38 -9.69 0.30
C TYR A 177 10.62 -11.18 0.11
N TYR A 178 9.55 -11.93 -0.13
CA TYR A 178 9.57 -13.36 -0.43
C TYR A 178 9.12 -13.63 -1.87
N ASN A 179 9.50 -14.80 -2.38
CA ASN A 179 8.93 -15.42 -3.58
C ASN A 179 8.79 -14.45 -4.77
N LYS A 180 9.90 -13.83 -5.20
CA LYS A 180 9.96 -12.88 -6.33
C LYS A 180 9.31 -11.50 -6.10
N ALA A 181 8.75 -11.22 -4.93
CA ALA A 181 8.40 -9.84 -4.62
C ALA A 181 9.66 -8.95 -4.70
N LEU A 182 9.53 -7.75 -5.27
CA LEU A 182 10.65 -6.89 -5.59
C LEU A 182 10.68 -5.64 -4.70
N PRO A 183 11.83 -5.29 -4.12
CA PRO A 183 11.99 -4.04 -3.39
C PRO A 183 11.93 -2.82 -4.31
N PHE A 184 11.74 -1.66 -3.72
CA PHE A 184 12.02 -0.40 -4.37
C PHE A 184 13.52 -0.27 -4.64
N GLU A 185 13.90 0.24 -5.80
CA GLU A 185 15.31 0.31 -6.27
C GLU A 185 16.28 1.02 -5.34
N ARG A 186 15.78 1.92 -4.48
CA ARG A 186 16.56 2.72 -3.52
C ARG A 186 16.12 2.49 -2.08
N GLU A 187 15.48 1.36 -1.79
CA GLU A 187 15.11 1.02 -0.43
C GLU A 187 16.34 0.72 0.42
N GLU A 188 16.31 1.18 1.67
CA GLU A 188 17.35 0.90 2.65
C GLU A 188 16.90 -0.17 3.66
N LYS A 189 17.86 -0.98 4.13
CA LYS A 189 17.65 -1.96 5.23
C LYS A 189 16.53 -2.96 4.94
N TYR A 190 16.44 -3.51 3.75
CA TYR A 190 15.47 -4.54 3.39
C TYR A 190 16.09 -5.94 3.37
N ILE A 191 15.24 -6.97 3.40
CA ILE A 191 15.63 -8.37 3.27
C ILE A 191 14.89 -8.97 2.08
N VAL A 192 15.59 -9.73 1.24
CA VAL A 192 15.00 -10.49 0.13
C VAL A 192 15.34 -11.97 0.24
N ASP A 193 14.32 -12.82 0.31
CA ASP A 193 14.44 -14.26 0.13
C ASP A 193 13.60 -14.72 -1.07
N SER A 194 14.15 -14.53 -2.26
CA SER A 194 13.46 -14.81 -3.52
C SER A 194 13.25 -16.31 -3.81
N ARG A 195 13.93 -17.20 -3.08
CA ARG A 195 13.83 -18.64 -3.26
C ARG A 195 12.78 -19.29 -2.37
N HIS A 196 12.44 -18.62 -1.27
CA HIS A 196 11.47 -19.13 -0.33
C HIS A 196 10.07 -18.64 -0.67
N ASN A 197 9.14 -19.58 -0.88
CA ASN A 197 7.71 -19.28 -0.96
C ASN A 197 7.08 -19.52 0.41
N PRO A 198 6.60 -18.49 1.11
CA PRO A 198 5.97 -18.65 2.42
C PRO A 198 4.60 -19.33 2.37
N GLU A 199 4.06 -19.65 1.19
CA GLU A 199 2.78 -20.37 1.01
C GLU A 199 1.66 -19.76 1.87
N VAL A 200 1.48 -18.45 1.75
CA VAL A 200 0.52 -17.71 2.57
C VAL A 200 -0.90 -18.03 2.14
N SER A 201 -1.73 -18.44 3.09
CA SER A 201 -3.16 -18.70 2.85
C SER A 201 -4.00 -18.52 4.11
N ILE A 202 -5.31 -18.34 3.93
CA ILE A 202 -6.28 -18.39 5.01
C ILE A 202 -7.01 -19.73 4.97
N GLU A 203 -7.08 -20.40 6.10
CA GLU A 203 -7.87 -21.62 6.27
C GLU A 203 -8.98 -21.38 7.27
N GLN A 204 -10.19 -21.75 6.90
CA GLN A 204 -11.35 -21.72 7.79
C GLN A 204 -11.60 -23.09 8.41
N LEU A 205 -11.65 -23.17 9.75
CA LEU A 205 -12.02 -24.36 10.51
C LEU A 205 -13.20 -24.00 11.41
N GLY A 206 -14.40 -24.39 11.02
CA GLY A 206 -15.62 -23.95 11.69
C GLY A 206 -15.83 -22.44 11.57
N GLU A 207 -15.93 -21.77 12.70
CA GLU A 207 -16.06 -20.30 12.78
C GLU A 207 -14.71 -19.56 12.89
N LEU A 208 -13.61 -20.30 12.96
CA LEU A 208 -12.27 -19.72 13.14
C LEU A 208 -11.52 -19.65 11.82
N PHE A 209 -10.72 -18.59 11.66
CA PHE A 209 -9.88 -18.35 10.51
C PHE A 209 -8.41 -18.35 10.95
N PHE A 210 -7.58 -19.12 10.25
CA PHE A 210 -6.18 -19.31 10.55
C PHE A 210 -5.31 -18.81 9.39
N LEU A 211 -4.34 -17.96 9.69
CA LEU A 211 -3.27 -17.63 8.77
C LEU A 211 -2.28 -18.82 8.75
N LYS A 212 -2.09 -19.41 7.59
CA LYS A 212 -0.98 -20.35 7.32
C LYS A 212 0.14 -19.60 6.65
N ILE A 213 1.33 -19.69 7.21
CA ILE A 213 2.54 -19.08 6.67
C ILE A 213 3.75 -19.92 7.04
N LYS A 214 4.62 -20.21 6.06
CA LYS A 214 5.89 -20.90 6.26
C LYS A 214 7.04 -19.88 6.17
N LEU A 215 7.50 -19.39 7.31
CA LEU A 215 8.63 -18.46 7.35
C LEU A 215 9.96 -19.21 7.40
N ASN A 216 10.93 -18.76 6.62
CA ASN A 216 12.31 -19.23 6.72
C ASN A 216 13.06 -18.37 7.74
N LEU A 217 13.03 -18.79 9.01
CA LEU A 217 13.66 -18.06 10.11
C LEU A 217 15.18 -18.06 10.05
N SER A 218 15.80 -19.01 9.35
CA SER A 218 17.26 -19.08 9.25
C SER A 218 17.85 -17.95 8.39
N SER A 219 17.12 -17.45 7.40
CA SER A 219 17.55 -16.30 6.59
C SER A 219 17.42 -14.97 7.32
N LEU A 220 16.56 -14.88 8.33
CA LEU A 220 16.33 -13.67 9.11
C LEU A 220 17.40 -13.45 10.21
N CYS A 221 18.03 -14.50 10.69
CA CYS A 221 19.02 -14.44 11.77
C CYS A 221 20.41 -13.93 11.32
N TYR A 222 20.75 -14.01 10.03
CA TYR A 222 22.10 -13.66 9.54
C TYR A 222 22.37 -12.16 9.38
N GLN A 223 21.36 -11.31 9.44
CA GLN A 223 21.53 -9.86 9.23
C GLN A 223 21.38 -9.00 10.51
N CYS A 224 21.14 -9.63 11.66
CA CYS A 224 21.08 -8.88 12.95
C CYS A 224 22.44 -8.63 13.60
N ASN A 225 23.55 -9.06 12.98
CA ASN A 225 24.92 -8.91 13.50
C ASN A 225 25.75 -7.98 12.61
N GLY A 226 25.34 -6.73 12.51
CA GLY A 226 26.08 -5.67 11.81
C GLY A 226 25.88 -4.32 12.48
#